data_b4bdf12ec17aada6e1dfec43d013b5f6
#
_entry.id   b4bdf12ec17aada6e1dfec43d013b5f6
#
_cell.length_a   1.000
_cell.length_b   1.000
_cell.length_c   1.000
_cell.angle_alpha   90.00
_cell.angle_beta   90.00
_cell.angle_gamma   90.00
#
_symmetry.space_group_name_H-M   'P 1'
#
loop_
_entity.id
_entity.type
_entity.pdbx_description
1 polymer ?
#
loop_
_entity_poly.entity_id
_entity_poly.type
_entity_poly.pdbx_seq_one_letter_code
_entity_poly.pdbx_strand_id
1 'polypeptide(L)'
;EYLHIEGNIYNQEFTAFQEDLRGLGTPSEKVLEQKAEEFIRGHHSSFVSLYLLDKYFVQKDSPDFNKIKKLIEVMAGVLQDKLYIERLNESISQAEKTEIGKYAPFFSLPNVKGEKISRTSENLKKKNLLINFWASWGDSIANQNSNAELREIYKKYKKNKYIAMLGISLDLNKEQWKDAIKRDTLDWEQVCDFDGFNSEVAKQYTIRQIPA
;
A
#
# COMPACT_ATOMS: atom_id res chain seq x y z
N GLU A 1 18.98 -10.33 -22.61
CA GLU A 1 20.34 -10.10 -22.09
C GLU A 1 20.27 -9.97 -20.58
N TYR A 2 20.98 -10.84 -19.86
CA TYR A 2 21.02 -10.78 -18.40
C TYR A 2 22.24 -9.99 -17.98
N LEU A 3 22.03 -8.93 -17.20
CA LEU A 3 23.11 -8.16 -16.63
C LEU A 3 23.81 -9.04 -15.60
N HIS A 4 25.05 -9.44 -15.88
CA HIS A 4 25.92 -10.12 -14.91
C HIS A 4 26.58 -9.03 -14.06
N ILE A 5 26.19 -8.92 -12.78
CA ILE A 5 26.75 -7.92 -11.87
C ILE A 5 27.73 -8.63 -10.95
N GLU A 6 29.03 -8.37 -11.13
CA GLU A 6 30.09 -8.86 -10.25
C GLU A 6 30.35 -7.88 -9.10
N GLY A 7 30.75 -8.39 -7.96
CA GLY A 7 31.45 -7.64 -6.93
C GLY A 7 30.73 -7.37 -5.62
N ASN A 8 29.45 -7.77 -5.44
CA ASN A 8 28.76 -7.64 -4.15
C ASN A 8 28.12 -8.99 -3.76
N ILE A 9 28.36 -9.43 -2.53
CA ILE A 9 27.82 -10.69 -1.99
C ILE A 9 26.29 -10.77 -2.15
N TYR A 10 25.59 -9.67 -1.95
CA TYR A 10 24.13 -9.62 -2.08
C TYR A 10 23.64 -9.82 -3.52
N ASN A 11 24.40 -9.32 -4.50
CA ASN A 11 24.09 -9.58 -5.92
C ASN A 11 24.29 -11.03 -6.28
N GLN A 12 25.34 -11.67 -5.75
CA GLN A 12 25.60 -13.10 -5.96
C GLN A 12 24.48 -13.96 -5.32
N GLU A 13 24.11 -13.64 -4.09
CA GLU A 13 23.02 -14.33 -3.38
C GLU A 13 21.67 -14.17 -4.10
N PHE A 14 21.35 -12.94 -4.58
CA PHE A 14 20.13 -12.71 -5.33
C PHE A 14 20.13 -13.41 -6.69
N THR A 15 21.27 -13.43 -7.39
CA THR A 15 21.41 -14.16 -8.66
C THR A 15 21.21 -15.65 -8.44
N ALA A 16 21.84 -16.24 -7.43
CA ALA A 16 21.67 -17.65 -7.08
C ALA A 16 20.20 -18.00 -6.78
N PHE A 17 19.52 -17.14 -6.01
CA PHE A 17 18.08 -17.29 -5.75
C PHE A 17 17.25 -17.25 -7.04
N GLN A 18 17.57 -16.34 -7.95
CA GLN A 18 16.86 -16.24 -9.24
C GLN A 18 17.14 -17.48 -10.14
N GLU A 19 18.36 -18.01 -10.12
CA GLU A 19 18.72 -19.23 -10.87
C GLU A 19 17.98 -20.47 -10.35
N ASP A 20 17.86 -20.60 -9.02
CA ASP A 20 17.05 -21.67 -8.41
C ASP A 20 15.58 -21.58 -8.85
N LEU A 21 15.00 -20.38 -8.92
CA LEU A 21 13.66 -20.18 -9.43
C LEU A 21 13.51 -20.50 -10.93
N ARG A 22 14.49 -20.15 -11.76
CA ARG A 22 14.48 -20.48 -13.21
C ARG A 22 14.42 -21.97 -13.47
N GLY A 23 15.10 -22.76 -12.65
CA GLY A 23 15.06 -24.21 -12.72
C GLY A 23 13.65 -24.81 -12.55
N LEU A 24 12.74 -24.05 -11.96
CA LEU A 24 11.36 -24.47 -11.69
C LEU A 24 10.35 -24.07 -12.82
N GLY A 25 10.79 -23.37 -13.86
CA GLY A 25 9.93 -22.87 -14.93
C GLY A 25 9.04 -21.70 -14.47
N THR A 26 7.71 -21.88 -14.45
CA THR A 26 6.76 -20.87 -13.95
C THR A 26 6.19 -21.31 -12.61
N PRO A 27 6.88 -21.03 -11.49
CA PRO A 27 6.45 -21.48 -10.17
C PRO A 27 5.18 -20.77 -9.71
N SER A 28 4.33 -21.49 -8.99
CA SER A 28 3.16 -20.88 -8.33
C SER A 28 3.59 -19.93 -7.21
N GLU A 29 2.72 -18.99 -6.83
CA GLU A 29 2.96 -18.06 -5.74
C GLU A 29 3.38 -18.76 -4.44
N LYS A 30 2.73 -19.87 -4.11
CA LYS A 30 3.06 -20.69 -2.94
C LYS A 30 4.48 -21.25 -2.98
N VAL A 31 4.96 -21.66 -4.16
CA VAL A 31 6.33 -22.16 -4.35
C VAL A 31 7.33 -21.00 -4.21
N LEU A 32 7.00 -19.81 -4.74
CA LEU A 32 7.83 -18.61 -4.58
C LEU A 32 7.97 -18.21 -3.10
N GLU A 33 6.89 -18.24 -2.35
CA GLU A 33 6.92 -17.98 -0.90
C GLU A 33 7.77 -19.01 -0.16
N GLN A 34 7.62 -20.28 -0.48
CA GLN A 34 8.40 -21.33 0.15
C GLN A 34 9.90 -21.14 -0.11
N LYS A 35 10.28 -20.88 -1.35
CA LYS A 35 11.67 -20.61 -1.74
C LYS A 35 12.23 -19.35 -1.07
N ALA A 36 11.43 -18.29 -1.00
CA ALA A 36 11.82 -17.07 -0.29
C ALA A 36 12.01 -17.33 1.22
N GLU A 37 11.12 -18.11 1.85
CA GLU A 37 11.26 -18.48 3.26
C GLU A 37 12.50 -19.32 3.51
N GLU A 38 12.78 -20.33 2.69
CA GLU A 38 13.98 -21.16 2.76
C GLU A 38 15.25 -20.28 2.65
N PHE A 39 15.26 -19.34 1.70
CA PHE A 39 16.36 -18.40 1.54
C PHE A 39 16.55 -17.52 2.79
N ILE A 40 15.48 -16.90 3.29
CA ILE A 40 15.51 -16.01 4.47
C ILE A 40 16.07 -16.75 5.69
N ARG A 41 15.66 -18.00 5.90
CA ARG A 41 16.15 -18.82 7.00
C ARG A 41 17.62 -19.24 6.86
N GLY A 42 18.12 -19.39 5.64
CA GLY A 42 19.52 -19.72 5.35
C GLY A 42 20.46 -18.51 5.31
N HIS A 43 19.91 -17.31 5.01
CA HIS A 43 20.68 -16.08 4.77
C HIS A 43 20.14 -14.91 5.62
N HIS A 44 19.87 -15.16 6.92
CA HIS A 44 19.23 -14.23 7.83
C HIS A 44 20.01 -12.93 8.08
N SER A 45 21.29 -12.85 7.72
CA SER A 45 22.11 -11.64 7.77
C SER A 45 22.18 -10.88 6.44
N SER A 46 21.53 -11.38 5.39
CA SER A 46 21.56 -10.78 4.06
C SER A 46 20.45 -9.73 3.87
N PHE A 47 20.79 -8.61 3.23
CA PHE A 47 19.79 -7.64 2.76
C PHE A 47 18.84 -8.21 1.69
N VAL A 48 19.25 -9.26 0.96
CA VAL A 48 18.39 -9.98 0.04
C VAL A 48 17.21 -10.60 0.78
N SER A 49 17.43 -11.11 1.98
CA SER A 49 16.35 -11.65 2.82
C SER A 49 15.28 -10.61 3.16
N LEU A 50 15.66 -9.36 3.43
CA LEU A 50 14.71 -8.27 3.64
C LEU A 50 13.90 -7.95 2.37
N TYR A 51 14.58 -7.90 1.22
CA TYR A 51 13.91 -7.69 -0.05
C TYR A 51 12.91 -8.80 -0.37
N LEU A 52 13.29 -10.06 -0.15
CA LEU A 52 12.42 -11.21 -0.39
C LEU A 52 11.23 -11.24 0.58
N LEU A 53 11.45 -10.86 1.85
CA LEU A 53 10.38 -10.72 2.83
C LEU A 53 9.36 -9.67 2.37
N ASP A 54 9.82 -8.49 2.00
CA ASP A 54 8.92 -7.43 1.51
C ASP A 54 8.16 -7.90 0.27
N LYS A 55 8.86 -8.40 -0.73
CA LYS A 55 8.29 -8.78 -2.03
C LYS A 55 7.28 -9.92 -1.95
N TYR A 56 7.59 -10.99 -1.22
CA TYR A 56 6.81 -12.22 -1.26
C TYR A 56 5.85 -12.41 -0.07
N PHE A 57 5.96 -11.57 0.98
CA PHE A 57 5.11 -11.70 2.15
C PHE A 57 4.39 -10.42 2.53
N VAL A 58 5.06 -9.26 2.47
CA VAL A 58 4.47 -7.99 2.90
C VAL A 58 3.60 -7.35 1.82
N GLN A 59 4.03 -7.41 0.54
CA GLN A 59 3.32 -6.77 -0.58
C GLN A 59 2.17 -7.63 -1.14
N LYS A 60 1.58 -8.51 -0.34
CA LYS A 60 0.45 -9.34 -0.72
C LYS A 60 -0.87 -8.64 -0.45
N ASP A 61 -1.91 -9.01 -1.19
CA ASP A 61 -3.28 -8.54 -0.93
C ASP A 61 -3.79 -8.96 0.45
N SER A 62 -3.35 -10.10 0.95
CA SER A 62 -3.69 -10.64 2.28
C SER A 62 -2.45 -11.19 2.98
N PRO A 63 -1.62 -10.33 3.61
CA PRO A 63 -0.38 -10.73 4.27
C PRO A 63 -0.65 -11.58 5.51
N ASP A 64 0.12 -12.65 5.72
CA ASP A 64 0.17 -13.36 7.01
C ASP A 64 1.13 -12.65 7.96
N PHE A 65 0.61 -11.72 8.76
CA PHE A 65 1.42 -10.92 9.70
C PHE A 65 2.13 -11.77 10.75
N ASN A 66 1.56 -12.91 11.17
CA ASN A 66 2.22 -13.80 12.11
C ASN A 66 3.46 -14.46 11.50
N LYS A 67 3.35 -14.88 10.23
CA LYS A 67 4.47 -15.44 9.48
C LYS A 67 5.56 -14.39 9.25
N ILE A 68 5.17 -13.19 8.85
CA ILE A 68 6.09 -12.06 8.62
C ILE A 68 6.88 -11.74 9.89
N LYS A 69 6.21 -11.62 11.04
CA LYS A 69 6.87 -11.35 12.33
C LYS A 69 7.89 -12.42 12.69
N LYS A 70 7.55 -13.70 12.52
CA LYS A 70 8.49 -14.81 12.76
C LYS A 70 9.73 -14.74 11.85
N LEU A 71 9.57 -14.34 10.59
CA LEU A 71 10.70 -14.18 9.67
C LEU A 71 11.56 -12.97 10.05
N ILE A 72 10.95 -11.88 10.51
CA ILE A 72 11.69 -10.72 11.04
C ILE A 72 12.49 -11.12 12.28
N GLU A 73 11.91 -11.88 13.21
CA GLU A 73 12.60 -12.36 14.41
C GLU A 73 13.86 -13.16 14.08
N VAL A 74 13.83 -13.98 13.02
CA VAL A 74 15.01 -14.73 12.54
C VAL A 74 16.12 -13.79 12.08
N MET A 75 15.79 -12.65 11.48
CA MET A 75 16.75 -11.67 10.95
C MET A 75 17.19 -10.64 11.99
N ALA A 76 16.34 -10.26 12.93
CA ALA A 76 16.53 -9.11 13.83
C ALA A 76 17.76 -9.20 14.74
N GLY A 77 18.23 -10.42 15.05
CA GLY A 77 19.41 -10.63 15.87
C GLY A 77 20.74 -10.47 15.14
N VAL A 78 20.74 -10.45 13.81
CA VAL A 78 21.94 -10.64 12.97
C VAL A 78 22.11 -9.55 11.92
N LEU A 79 21.01 -8.96 11.44
CA LEU A 79 21.06 -7.86 10.48
C LEU A 79 21.60 -6.58 11.14
N GLN A 80 22.57 -5.95 10.47
CA GLN A 80 23.23 -4.75 10.98
C GLN A 80 22.34 -3.50 10.84
N ASP A 81 21.42 -3.47 9.90
CA ASP A 81 20.50 -2.34 9.69
C ASP A 81 19.25 -2.44 10.59
N LYS A 82 19.44 -2.10 11.84
CA LYS A 82 18.35 -2.06 12.84
C LYS A 82 17.26 -1.06 12.45
N LEU A 83 17.63 0.07 11.83
CA LEU A 83 16.67 1.11 11.45
C LEU A 83 15.69 0.61 10.38
N TYR A 84 16.16 -0.21 9.41
CA TYR A 84 15.28 -0.77 8.41
C TYR A 84 14.29 -1.78 9.03
N ILE A 85 14.76 -2.62 9.95
CA ILE A 85 13.90 -3.58 10.67
C ILE A 85 12.85 -2.86 11.51
N GLU A 86 13.22 -1.78 12.21
CA GLU A 86 12.29 -0.96 12.99
C GLU A 86 11.20 -0.36 12.07
N ARG A 87 11.58 0.25 10.96
CA ARG A 87 10.63 0.80 9.96
C ARG A 87 9.72 -0.28 9.36
N LEU A 88 10.24 -1.46 9.10
CA LEU A 88 9.46 -2.58 8.60
C LEU A 88 8.44 -3.05 9.63
N ASN A 89 8.84 -3.18 10.90
CA ASN A 89 7.96 -3.52 12.01
C ASN A 89 6.87 -2.47 12.21
N GLU A 90 7.19 -1.19 12.14
CA GLU A 90 6.21 -0.11 12.20
C GLU A 90 5.21 -0.20 11.04
N SER A 91 5.69 -0.41 9.82
CA SER A 91 4.83 -0.59 8.63
C SER A 91 3.89 -1.77 8.76
N ILE A 92 4.37 -2.91 9.25
CA ILE A 92 3.57 -4.10 9.51
C ILE A 92 2.54 -3.84 10.61
N SER A 93 2.94 -3.20 11.70
CA SER A 93 2.02 -2.83 12.78
C SER A 93 0.92 -1.87 12.33
N GLN A 94 1.19 -1.00 11.37
CA GLN A 94 0.15 -0.14 10.77
C GLN A 94 -0.77 -0.97 9.85
N ALA A 95 -0.21 -1.85 9.01
CA ALA A 95 -1.00 -2.69 8.13
C ALA A 95 -1.96 -3.63 8.88
N GLU A 96 -1.53 -4.18 10.03
CA GLU A 96 -2.40 -4.96 10.90
C GLU A 96 -3.63 -4.19 11.40
N LYS A 97 -3.55 -2.88 11.53
CA LYS A 97 -4.68 -2.04 11.96
C LYS A 97 -5.76 -1.90 10.89
N THR A 98 -5.41 -2.13 9.63
CA THR A 98 -6.34 -2.09 8.48
C THR A 98 -6.82 -3.47 8.03
N GLU A 99 -6.45 -4.53 8.75
CA GLU A 99 -6.88 -5.89 8.47
C GLU A 99 -8.40 -6.02 8.49
N ILE A 100 -8.94 -6.92 7.68
CA ILE A 100 -10.39 -7.18 7.60
C ILE A 100 -10.94 -7.53 8.98
N GLY A 101 -12.00 -6.86 9.40
CA GLY A 101 -12.62 -7.02 10.72
C GLY A 101 -12.09 -6.08 11.79
N LYS A 102 -11.08 -5.27 11.51
CA LYS A 102 -10.60 -4.20 12.40
C LYS A 102 -11.33 -2.88 12.15
N TYR A 103 -11.26 -1.99 13.13
CA TYR A 103 -11.76 -0.62 12.94
C TYR A 103 -10.80 0.15 12.03
N ALA A 104 -11.36 0.74 10.97
CA ALA A 104 -10.58 1.61 10.10
C ALA A 104 -9.91 2.75 10.88
N PRO A 105 -8.65 3.12 10.55
CA PRO A 105 -7.95 4.24 11.18
C PRO A 105 -8.78 5.53 11.12
N PHE A 106 -8.61 6.37 12.13
CA PHE A 106 -9.28 7.67 12.18
C PHE A 106 -8.59 8.64 11.22
N PHE A 107 -9.38 9.45 10.54
CA PHE A 107 -8.90 10.57 9.72
C PHE A 107 -9.69 11.84 10.02
N SER A 108 -9.05 12.99 9.80
CA SER A 108 -9.71 14.31 9.83
C SER A 108 -8.96 15.23 8.88
N LEU A 109 -9.48 15.39 7.66
CA LEU A 109 -8.83 16.08 6.56
C LEU A 109 -9.72 17.19 6.00
N PRO A 110 -9.15 18.31 5.48
CA PRO A 110 -9.92 19.38 4.87
C PRO A 110 -10.49 18.97 3.50
N ASN A 111 -11.73 19.34 3.24
CA ASN A 111 -12.35 19.21 1.92
C ASN A 111 -12.04 20.42 1.02
N VAL A 112 -12.63 20.46 -0.17
CA VAL A 112 -12.47 21.56 -1.16
C VAL A 112 -12.82 22.93 -0.59
N LYS A 113 -13.75 22.98 0.39
CA LYS A 113 -14.18 24.20 1.07
C LYS A 113 -13.31 24.56 2.29
N GLY A 114 -12.42 23.66 2.70
CA GLY A 114 -11.60 23.79 3.92
C GLY A 114 -12.29 23.27 5.19
N GLU A 115 -13.46 22.64 5.07
CA GLU A 115 -14.17 22.03 6.19
C GLU A 115 -13.49 20.70 6.55
N LYS A 116 -13.29 20.42 7.85
CA LYS A 116 -12.72 19.17 8.31
C LYS A 116 -13.73 18.03 8.19
N ILE A 117 -13.40 17.05 7.37
CA ILE A 117 -14.18 15.83 7.15
C ILE A 117 -13.52 14.67 7.89
N SER A 118 -14.32 13.94 8.64
CA SER A 118 -13.91 12.74 9.36
C SER A 118 -14.98 11.66 9.23
N ARG A 119 -14.67 10.44 9.69
CA ARG A 119 -15.66 9.35 9.72
C ARG A 119 -16.92 9.68 10.54
N THR A 120 -16.85 10.64 11.46
CA THR A 120 -17.97 11.09 12.28
C THR A 120 -18.76 12.24 11.67
N SER A 121 -18.34 12.78 10.52
CA SER A 121 -19.05 13.84 9.81
C SER A 121 -20.45 13.38 9.37
N GLU A 122 -21.43 14.31 9.37
CA GLU A 122 -22.85 14.02 9.14
C GLU A 122 -23.11 13.20 7.87
N ASN A 123 -22.42 13.52 6.79
CA ASN A 123 -22.55 12.85 5.50
C ASN A 123 -21.93 11.43 5.47
N LEU A 124 -21.04 11.08 6.41
CA LEU A 124 -20.30 9.83 6.46
C LEU A 124 -20.70 8.92 7.63
N LYS A 125 -21.16 9.50 8.76
CA LYS A 125 -21.45 8.72 9.96
C LYS A 125 -22.51 7.63 9.72
N LYS A 126 -22.33 6.48 10.38
CA LYS A 126 -23.24 5.32 10.30
C LYS A 126 -23.44 4.75 8.90
N LYS A 127 -22.51 5.02 7.98
CA LYS A 127 -22.51 4.45 6.63
C LYS A 127 -21.31 3.54 6.40
N ASN A 128 -21.47 2.58 5.51
CA ASN A 128 -20.35 1.88 4.92
C ASN A 128 -19.63 2.86 3.99
N LEU A 129 -18.35 3.09 4.24
CA LEU A 129 -17.57 4.09 3.53
C LEU A 129 -16.62 3.41 2.55
N LEU A 130 -16.77 3.71 1.26
CA LEU A 130 -15.78 3.39 0.25
C LEU A 130 -14.76 4.52 0.23
N ILE A 131 -13.50 4.21 0.55
CA ILE A 131 -12.39 5.16 0.51
C ILE A 131 -11.56 4.85 -0.73
N ASN A 132 -11.26 5.88 -1.52
CA ASN A 132 -10.37 5.81 -2.66
C ASN A 132 -9.18 6.75 -2.44
N PHE A 133 -7.96 6.21 -2.46
CA PHE A 133 -6.73 7.01 -2.47
C PHE A 133 -6.29 7.27 -3.91
N TRP A 134 -6.06 8.54 -4.24
CA TRP A 134 -5.77 8.97 -5.60
C TRP A 134 -4.88 10.22 -5.65
N ALA A 135 -4.48 10.68 -6.82
CA ALA A 135 -3.85 11.99 -7.02
C ALA A 135 -4.07 12.51 -8.45
N SER A 136 -4.01 13.83 -8.63
CA SER A 136 -4.17 14.50 -9.92
C SER A 136 -3.06 14.20 -10.93
N TRP A 137 -1.87 13.88 -10.43
CA TRP A 137 -0.68 13.54 -11.23
C TRP A 137 -0.61 12.06 -11.64
N GLY A 138 -1.55 11.26 -11.16
CA GLY A 138 -1.66 9.86 -11.55
C GLY A 138 -2.25 9.71 -12.96
N ASP A 139 -1.54 10.16 -13.98
CA ASP A 139 -2.00 10.14 -15.40
C ASP A 139 -1.98 8.75 -16.06
N SER A 140 -1.86 7.70 -15.29
CA SER A 140 -1.91 6.37 -15.86
C SER A 140 -3.33 6.03 -16.36
N ILE A 141 -3.41 5.20 -17.40
CA ILE A 141 -4.66 4.60 -17.89
C ILE A 141 -5.43 3.94 -16.73
N ALA A 142 -4.71 3.39 -15.76
CA ALA A 142 -5.28 2.81 -14.54
C ALA A 142 -6.10 3.81 -13.72
N ASN A 143 -5.61 5.05 -13.51
CA ASN A 143 -6.35 6.09 -12.78
C ASN A 143 -7.61 6.53 -13.52
N GLN A 144 -7.53 6.69 -14.84
CA GLN A 144 -8.69 7.07 -15.66
C GLN A 144 -9.78 6.00 -15.61
N ASN A 145 -9.39 4.73 -15.71
CA ASN A 145 -10.31 3.59 -15.63
C ASN A 145 -10.93 3.49 -14.24
N SER A 146 -10.12 3.59 -13.18
CA SER A 146 -10.59 3.58 -11.80
C SER A 146 -11.59 4.72 -11.53
N ASN A 147 -11.30 5.95 -11.96
CA ASN A 147 -12.21 7.07 -11.83
C ASN A 147 -13.52 6.87 -12.61
N ALA A 148 -13.47 6.22 -13.79
CA ALA A 148 -14.68 5.91 -14.56
C ALA A 148 -15.57 4.90 -13.83
N GLU A 149 -15.01 3.83 -13.30
CA GLU A 149 -15.73 2.83 -12.51
C GLU A 149 -16.31 3.44 -11.22
N LEU A 150 -15.53 4.24 -10.50
CA LEU A 150 -15.99 4.94 -9.29
C LEU A 150 -17.15 5.90 -9.58
N ARG A 151 -17.16 6.60 -10.71
CA ARG A 151 -18.31 7.42 -11.11
C ARG A 151 -19.58 6.60 -11.31
N GLU A 152 -19.51 5.43 -11.94
CA GLU A 152 -20.66 4.55 -12.10
C GLU A 152 -21.15 4.00 -10.75
N ILE A 153 -20.23 3.62 -9.87
CA ILE A 153 -20.57 3.22 -8.49
C ILE A 153 -21.25 4.37 -7.77
N TYR A 154 -20.70 5.59 -7.84
CA TYR A 154 -21.29 6.77 -7.21
C TYR A 154 -22.68 7.06 -7.73
N LYS A 155 -22.89 7.09 -9.04
CA LYS A 155 -24.22 7.29 -9.64
C LYS A 155 -25.25 6.30 -9.11
N LYS A 156 -24.85 5.02 -8.97
CA LYS A 156 -25.71 3.95 -8.47
C LYS A 156 -26.06 4.12 -7.00
N TYR A 157 -25.11 4.56 -6.17
CA TYR A 157 -25.25 4.53 -4.72
C TYR A 157 -25.38 5.91 -4.04
N LYS A 158 -25.26 7.05 -4.75
CA LYS A 158 -25.32 8.39 -4.16
C LYS A 158 -26.59 8.72 -3.35
N LYS A 159 -27.69 8.03 -3.62
CA LYS A 159 -28.95 8.16 -2.88
C LYS A 159 -29.10 7.11 -1.78
N ASN A 160 -28.16 6.19 -1.63
CA ASN A 160 -28.23 5.14 -0.62
C ASN A 160 -27.87 5.70 0.74
N LYS A 161 -28.74 5.50 1.73
CA LYS A 161 -28.55 6.03 3.09
C LYS A 161 -27.48 5.26 3.91
N TYR A 162 -27.05 4.09 3.44
CA TYR A 162 -26.10 3.22 4.14
C TYR A 162 -24.70 3.23 3.52
N ILE A 163 -24.50 3.88 2.38
CA ILE A 163 -23.24 3.91 1.65
C ILE A 163 -22.82 5.37 1.45
N ALA A 164 -21.53 5.62 1.63
CA ALA A 164 -20.89 6.88 1.26
C ALA A 164 -19.58 6.60 0.55
N MET A 165 -19.11 7.57 -0.24
CA MET A 165 -17.80 7.53 -0.89
C MET A 165 -16.96 8.73 -0.43
N LEU A 166 -15.66 8.50 -0.30
CA LEU A 166 -14.67 9.50 0.07
C LEU A 166 -13.43 9.32 -0.80
N GLY A 167 -13.00 10.37 -1.46
CA GLY A 167 -11.71 10.44 -2.11
C GLY A 167 -10.69 11.10 -1.19
N ILE A 168 -9.60 10.42 -0.89
CA ILE A 168 -8.45 10.97 -0.18
C ILE A 168 -7.35 11.18 -1.20
N SER A 169 -7.04 12.44 -1.47
CA SER A 169 -6.02 12.78 -2.45
C SER A 169 -4.63 12.85 -1.80
N LEU A 170 -3.62 12.36 -2.52
CA LEU A 170 -2.20 12.49 -2.20
C LEU A 170 -1.52 13.60 -3.01
N ASP A 171 -2.28 14.61 -3.40
CA ASP A 171 -1.74 15.78 -4.07
C ASP A 171 -0.90 16.66 -3.13
N LEU A 172 0.09 17.32 -3.71
CA LEU A 172 0.92 18.33 -3.03
C LEU A 172 0.48 19.76 -3.39
N ASN A 173 -0.35 19.92 -4.43
CA ASN A 173 -0.79 21.22 -4.93
C ASN A 173 -2.31 21.30 -4.95
N LYS A 174 -2.82 22.32 -4.25
CA LYS A 174 -4.26 22.55 -4.06
C LYS A 174 -5.02 22.86 -5.35
N GLU A 175 -4.41 23.63 -6.24
CA GLU A 175 -5.06 24.03 -7.49
C GLU A 175 -5.14 22.86 -8.47
N GLN A 176 -4.05 22.09 -8.62
CA GLN A 176 -4.04 20.87 -9.43
C GLN A 176 -5.07 19.85 -8.95
N TRP A 177 -5.18 19.66 -7.63
CA TRP A 177 -6.19 18.82 -7.00
C TRP A 177 -7.62 19.25 -7.36
N LYS A 178 -7.93 20.55 -7.21
CA LYS A 178 -9.27 21.09 -7.54
C LYS A 178 -9.60 20.96 -9.03
N ASP A 179 -8.61 21.19 -9.88
CA ASP A 179 -8.81 21.11 -11.34
C ASP A 179 -9.04 19.65 -11.76
N ALA A 180 -8.33 18.69 -11.15
CA ALA A 180 -8.56 17.28 -11.39
C ALA A 180 -9.95 16.81 -10.93
N ILE A 181 -10.43 17.26 -9.75
CA ILE A 181 -11.79 16.96 -9.28
C ILE A 181 -12.83 17.40 -10.32
N LYS A 182 -12.68 18.61 -10.87
CA LYS A 182 -13.59 19.13 -11.90
C LYS A 182 -13.47 18.37 -13.21
N ARG A 183 -12.23 18.23 -13.70
CA ARG A 183 -11.91 17.53 -14.96
C ARG A 183 -12.48 16.10 -14.97
N ASP A 184 -12.27 15.38 -13.88
CA ASP A 184 -12.63 13.97 -13.75
C ASP A 184 -14.05 13.75 -13.19
N THR A 185 -14.78 14.84 -12.89
CA THR A 185 -16.16 14.83 -12.38
C THR A 185 -16.28 13.92 -11.13
N LEU A 186 -15.42 14.17 -10.13
CA LEU A 186 -15.40 13.41 -8.88
C LEU A 186 -16.39 14.04 -7.88
N ASP A 187 -17.68 13.80 -8.09
CA ASP A 187 -18.81 14.49 -7.39
C ASP A 187 -19.03 14.04 -5.93
N TRP A 188 -18.28 13.05 -5.44
CA TRP A 188 -18.34 12.65 -4.03
C TRP A 188 -17.37 13.45 -3.17
N GLU A 189 -17.48 13.31 -1.85
CA GLU A 189 -16.64 14.06 -0.91
C GLU A 189 -15.14 13.81 -1.17
N GLN A 190 -14.39 14.91 -1.31
CA GLN A 190 -12.95 14.88 -1.61
C GLN A 190 -12.18 15.62 -0.53
N VAL A 191 -11.11 15.01 -0.01
CA VAL A 191 -10.27 15.58 1.03
C VAL A 191 -8.80 15.45 0.68
N CYS A 192 -7.95 16.38 1.18
CA CYS A 192 -6.51 16.37 0.97
C CYS A 192 -5.79 17.21 2.04
N ASP A 193 -4.66 16.72 2.58
CA ASP A 193 -3.77 17.47 3.48
C ASP A 193 -2.56 18.08 2.76
N PHE A 194 -2.36 17.76 1.49
CA PHE A 194 -1.26 18.20 0.65
C PHE A 194 0.14 17.71 1.08
N ASP A 195 0.20 16.60 1.82
CA ASP A 195 1.43 15.96 2.28
C ASP A 195 1.85 14.75 1.44
N GLY A 196 1.06 14.38 0.42
CA GLY A 196 1.34 13.25 -0.48
C GLY A 196 1.44 11.93 0.27
N PHE A 197 2.43 11.12 -0.05
CA PHE A 197 2.70 9.87 0.68
C PHE A 197 3.23 10.09 2.11
N ASN A 198 3.60 11.33 2.49
CA ASN A 198 3.97 11.66 3.85
C ASN A 198 2.74 11.91 4.75
N SER A 199 1.55 12.05 4.16
CA SER A 199 0.28 12.16 4.89
C SER A 199 0.17 11.08 5.97
N GLU A 200 -0.20 11.52 7.18
CA GLU A 200 -0.42 10.60 8.29
C GLU A 200 -1.50 9.56 7.97
N VAL A 201 -2.52 9.97 7.23
CA VAL A 201 -3.60 9.07 6.81
C VAL A 201 -3.09 8.04 5.79
N ALA A 202 -2.26 8.44 4.83
CA ALA A 202 -1.64 7.52 3.89
C ALA A 202 -0.78 6.46 4.60
N LYS A 203 0.00 6.88 5.61
CA LYS A 203 0.80 5.97 6.46
C LYS A 203 -0.08 5.02 7.28
N GLN A 204 -1.13 5.53 7.93
CA GLN A 204 -2.04 4.72 8.74
C GLN A 204 -2.79 3.66 7.92
N TYR A 205 -3.10 3.97 6.66
CA TYR A 205 -3.71 3.02 5.72
C TYR A 205 -2.68 2.23 4.90
N THR A 206 -1.38 2.42 5.18
CA THR A 206 -0.26 1.74 4.49
C THR A 206 -0.28 1.90 2.97
N ILE A 207 -0.71 3.07 2.48
CA ILE A 207 -0.80 3.37 1.06
C ILE A 207 0.61 3.54 0.50
N ARG A 208 1.01 2.65 -0.42
CA ARG A 208 2.33 2.64 -1.08
C ARG A 208 2.26 3.00 -2.55
N GLN A 209 1.09 2.86 -3.13
CA GLN A 209 0.81 3.18 -4.54
C GLN A 209 -0.63 3.67 -4.68
N ILE A 210 -0.94 4.34 -5.76
CA ILE A 210 -2.27 4.79 -6.14
C ILE A 210 -2.57 4.41 -7.59
N PRO A 211 -3.84 4.17 -7.94
CA PRO A 211 -5.03 4.20 -7.05
C PRO A 211 -5.07 3.03 -6.06
N ALA A 212 -5.70 3.23 -4.89
CA ALA A 212 -5.87 2.24 -3.84
C ALA A 212 -7.22 2.43 -3.11
#